data_40e3b31198032b484e1b6817dd951c35
#
_entry.id   40e3b31198032b484e1b6817dd951c35
#
_cell.length_a   1.000
_cell.length_b   1.000
_cell.length_c   1.000
_cell.angle_alpha   90.00
_cell.angle_beta   90.00
_cell.angle_gamma   90.00
#
_symmetry.space_group_name_H-M   'P 1'
#
loop_
_entity.id
_entity.type
_entity.pdbx_description
1 polymer ?
#
loop_
_entity_poly.entity_id
_entity_poly.type
_entity_poly.pdbx_seq_one_letter_code
_entity_poly.pdbx_strand_id
1 'polypeptide(L)'
;MAAILIVDDEDVVRDVLYDLFSEDHMCHAAATAEQALAYLGEQTYDAVLTDISMPGLSGVELLGHLRREQPDTPVIVVSGIGDRDHAEGLMRLGAFDFILKPFSLEAVEQSVARALEKSRARNPRRR
;
A
#
# COMPACT_ATOMS: atom_id res chain seq x y z
N MET A 1 -5.07 13.45 -10.30
CA MET A 1 -5.30 12.00 -10.19
C MET A 1 -4.00 11.30 -9.78
N ALA A 2 -4.07 10.45 -8.78
CA ALA A 2 -2.89 9.72 -8.30
C ALA A 2 -2.88 8.29 -8.82
N ALA A 3 -1.75 7.60 -8.66
CA ALA A 3 -1.61 6.19 -8.98
C ALA A 3 -1.45 5.39 -7.68
N ILE A 4 -2.31 4.43 -7.46
CA ILE A 4 -2.35 3.62 -6.23
C ILE A 4 -2.22 2.15 -6.57
N LEU A 5 -1.32 1.46 -5.87
CA LEU A 5 -1.17 0.01 -6.00
C LEU A 5 -1.75 -0.66 -4.75
N ILE A 6 -2.62 -1.63 -4.97
CA ILE A 6 -3.29 -2.38 -3.91
C ILE A 6 -2.82 -3.81 -3.97
N VAL A 7 -2.29 -4.33 -2.86
CA VAL A 7 -1.73 -5.68 -2.78
C VAL A 7 -2.39 -6.44 -1.63
N ASP A 8 -3.20 -7.43 -1.94
CA ASP A 8 -3.87 -8.25 -0.95
C ASP A 8 -4.28 -9.58 -1.59
N ASP A 9 -4.03 -10.69 -0.92
CA ASP A 9 -4.38 -12.01 -1.45
C ASP A 9 -5.86 -12.37 -1.22
N GLU A 10 -6.57 -11.60 -0.42
CA GLU A 10 -8.01 -11.79 -0.21
C GLU A 10 -8.80 -11.03 -1.27
N ASP A 11 -9.52 -11.76 -2.12
CA ASP A 11 -10.26 -11.17 -3.24
C ASP A 11 -11.24 -10.09 -2.78
N VAL A 12 -11.97 -10.35 -1.69
CA VAL A 12 -12.98 -9.41 -1.19
C VAL A 12 -12.34 -8.10 -0.74
N VAL A 13 -11.24 -8.18 0.01
CA VAL A 13 -10.54 -6.98 0.49
C VAL A 13 -9.96 -6.20 -0.69
N ARG A 14 -9.32 -6.91 -1.60
CA ARG A 14 -8.72 -6.29 -2.79
C ARG A 14 -9.76 -5.57 -3.63
N ASP A 15 -10.91 -6.20 -3.87
CA ASP A 15 -11.99 -5.62 -4.66
C ASP A 15 -12.60 -4.39 -3.99
N VAL A 16 -12.82 -4.46 -2.67
CA VAL A 16 -13.35 -3.33 -1.91
C VAL A 16 -12.42 -2.11 -1.99
N LEU A 17 -11.13 -2.33 -1.80
CA LEU A 17 -10.15 -1.25 -1.86
C LEU A 17 -10.02 -0.68 -3.28
N TYR A 18 -10.03 -1.54 -4.27
CA TYR A 18 -10.00 -1.11 -5.66
C TYR A 18 -11.21 -0.22 -5.98
N ASP A 19 -12.41 -0.67 -5.63
CA ASP A 19 -13.63 0.09 -5.90
C ASP A 19 -13.61 1.44 -5.17
N LEU A 20 -13.10 1.45 -3.94
CA LEU A 20 -13.05 2.66 -3.13
C LEU A 20 -12.22 3.77 -3.79
N PHE A 21 -11.09 3.42 -4.37
CA PHE A 21 -10.15 4.41 -4.90
C PHE A 21 -10.19 4.61 -6.41
N SER A 22 -10.73 3.66 -7.15
CA SER A 22 -10.69 3.73 -8.62
C SER A 22 -11.60 4.79 -9.23
N GLU A 23 -12.54 5.35 -8.47
CA GLU A 23 -13.37 6.46 -8.98
C GLU A 23 -12.55 7.74 -9.17
N ASP A 24 -11.57 7.97 -8.29
CA ASP A 24 -10.82 9.23 -8.28
C ASP A 24 -9.36 9.07 -8.70
N HIS A 25 -8.86 7.83 -8.74
CA HIS A 25 -7.44 7.56 -8.97
C HIS A 25 -7.25 6.40 -9.92
N MET A 26 -6.06 6.33 -10.50
CA MET A 26 -5.66 5.16 -11.29
C MET A 26 -5.18 4.09 -10.33
N CYS A 27 -5.84 2.93 -10.34
CA CYS A 27 -5.53 1.85 -9.42
C CYS A 27 -5.11 0.59 -10.16
N HIS A 28 -4.11 -0.09 -9.62
CA HIS A 28 -3.78 -1.46 -10.00
C HIS A 28 -3.90 -2.33 -8.77
N ALA A 29 -4.31 -3.58 -8.96
CA ALA A 29 -4.49 -4.52 -7.88
C ALA A 29 -3.68 -5.78 -8.13
N ALA A 30 -2.97 -6.24 -7.12
CA ALA A 30 -2.14 -7.42 -7.18
C ALA A 30 -2.56 -8.39 -6.09
N ALA A 31 -2.62 -9.67 -6.41
CA ALA A 31 -2.96 -10.73 -5.45
C ALA A 31 -1.73 -11.28 -4.73
N THR A 32 -0.53 -10.99 -5.24
CA THR A 32 0.72 -11.47 -4.67
C THR A 32 1.76 -10.34 -4.70
N ALA A 33 2.79 -10.46 -3.87
CA ALA A 33 3.89 -9.52 -3.90
C ALA A 33 4.66 -9.58 -5.23
N GLU A 34 4.74 -10.77 -5.83
CA GLU A 34 5.38 -10.94 -7.14
C GLU A 34 4.68 -10.13 -8.22
N GLN A 35 3.34 -10.15 -8.24
CA GLN A 35 2.57 -9.31 -9.16
C GLN A 35 2.79 -7.83 -8.87
N ALA A 36 2.85 -7.47 -7.59
CA ALA A 36 3.11 -6.09 -7.18
C ALA A 36 4.46 -5.61 -7.71
N LEU A 37 5.50 -6.45 -7.59
CA LEU A 37 6.83 -6.12 -8.11
C LEU A 37 6.82 -5.92 -9.62
N ALA A 38 6.02 -6.70 -10.35
CA ALA A 38 5.88 -6.52 -11.80
C ALA A 38 5.30 -5.13 -12.12
N TYR A 39 4.25 -4.73 -11.42
CA TYR A 39 3.68 -3.38 -11.58
C TYR A 39 4.70 -2.29 -11.23
N LEU A 40 5.43 -2.47 -10.14
CA LEU A 40 6.43 -1.49 -9.68
C LEU A 40 7.59 -1.36 -10.65
N GLY A 41 7.88 -2.40 -11.41
CA GLY A 41 8.89 -2.35 -12.48
C GLY A 41 8.45 -1.54 -13.69
N GLU A 42 7.14 -1.33 -13.85
CA GLU A 42 6.59 -0.61 -15.01
C GLU A 42 6.37 0.87 -14.74
N GLN A 43 6.06 1.24 -13.49
CA GLN A 43 5.80 2.63 -13.14
C GLN A 43 6.00 2.87 -11.65
N THR A 44 6.03 4.13 -11.26
CA THR A 44 6.02 4.53 -9.86
C THR A 44 4.57 4.79 -9.42
N TYR A 45 4.32 4.66 -8.12
CA TYR A 45 3.00 4.88 -7.54
C TYR A 45 3.07 5.98 -6.49
N ASP A 46 1.95 6.64 -6.27
CA ASP A 46 1.85 7.69 -5.25
C ASP A 46 1.57 7.12 -3.87
N ALA A 47 1.00 5.92 -3.81
CA ALA A 47 0.81 5.17 -2.57
C ALA A 47 0.69 3.69 -2.87
N VAL A 48 1.12 2.87 -1.92
CA VAL A 48 0.97 1.41 -1.98
C VAL A 48 0.24 0.95 -0.71
N LEU A 49 -0.85 0.20 -0.88
CA LEU A 49 -1.54 -0.48 0.20
C LEU A 49 -1.18 -1.96 0.11
N THR A 50 -0.58 -2.52 1.13
CA THR A 50 -0.19 -3.92 1.08
C THR A 50 -0.52 -4.68 2.36
N ASP A 51 -1.01 -5.91 2.20
CA ASP A 51 -1.15 -6.86 3.29
C ASP A 51 0.24 -7.31 3.72
N ILE A 52 0.42 -7.62 5.00
CA ILE A 52 1.67 -8.18 5.53
C ILE A 52 1.79 -9.66 5.22
N SER A 53 0.74 -10.41 5.47
CA SER A 53 0.76 -11.86 5.39
C SER A 53 0.22 -12.34 4.07
N MET A 54 1.12 -12.73 3.18
CA MET A 54 0.76 -13.27 1.86
C MET A 54 1.63 -14.48 1.59
N PRO A 55 1.11 -15.47 0.85
CA PRO A 55 1.95 -16.60 0.45
C PRO A 55 3.05 -16.13 -0.50
N GLY A 56 4.19 -16.81 -0.45
CA GLY A 56 5.35 -16.45 -1.25
C GLY A 56 6.08 -15.27 -0.64
N LEU A 57 6.41 -14.28 -1.47
CA LEU A 57 7.07 -13.06 -1.00
C LEU A 57 6.12 -12.29 -0.08
N SER A 58 6.58 -11.96 1.11
CA SER A 58 5.73 -11.31 2.12
C SER A 58 5.63 -9.80 1.92
N GLY A 59 4.66 -9.19 2.63
CA GLY A 59 4.55 -7.73 2.67
C GLY A 59 5.79 -7.06 3.28
N VAL A 60 6.49 -7.74 4.19
CA VAL A 60 7.74 -7.24 4.77
C VAL A 60 8.81 -7.13 3.69
N GLU A 61 8.95 -8.16 2.87
CA GLU A 61 9.93 -8.17 1.79
C GLU A 61 9.58 -7.14 0.72
N LEU A 62 8.28 -6.97 0.44
CA LEU A 62 7.81 -5.95 -0.49
C LEU A 62 8.15 -4.55 0.03
N LEU A 63 7.93 -4.29 1.32
CA LEU A 63 8.29 -3.01 1.93
C LEU A 63 9.80 -2.75 1.80
N GLY A 64 10.63 -3.77 2.06
CA GLY A 64 12.07 -3.66 1.92
C GLY A 64 12.47 -3.29 0.50
N HIS A 65 11.85 -3.92 -0.48
CA HIS A 65 12.09 -3.60 -1.90
C HIS A 65 11.75 -2.14 -2.20
N LEU A 66 10.57 -1.69 -1.75
CA LEU A 66 10.13 -0.31 -1.97
C LEU A 66 11.03 0.71 -1.30
N ARG A 67 11.53 0.40 -0.10
CA ARG A 67 12.46 1.31 0.59
C ARG A 67 13.78 1.47 -0.16
N ARG A 68 14.22 0.44 -0.86
CA ARG A 68 15.45 0.50 -1.65
C ARG A 68 15.25 1.15 -3.01
N GLU A 69 14.17 0.78 -3.70
CA GLU A 69 13.98 1.15 -5.12
C GLU A 69 13.13 2.39 -5.31
N GLN A 70 12.16 2.61 -4.43
CA GLN A 70 11.25 3.76 -4.52
C GLN A 70 11.05 4.35 -3.12
N PRO A 71 12.11 4.93 -2.52
CA PRO A 71 12.05 5.36 -1.11
C PRO A 71 11.05 6.47 -0.83
N ASP A 72 10.61 7.20 -1.84
CA ASP A 72 9.65 8.29 -1.67
C ASP A 72 8.20 7.82 -1.75
N THR A 73 7.95 6.57 -2.13
CA THR A 73 6.60 6.03 -2.22
C THR A 73 6.10 5.61 -0.84
N PRO A 74 5.04 6.25 -0.31
CA PRO A 74 4.50 5.85 0.99
C PRO A 74 3.82 4.48 0.89
N VAL A 75 4.09 3.63 1.88
CA VAL A 75 3.53 2.28 1.97
C VAL A 75 2.64 2.19 3.19
N ILE A 76 1.38 1.86 2.98
CA ILE A 76 0.41 1.63 4.04
C ILE A 76 0.24 0.13 4.19
N VAL A 77 0.51 -0.37 5.38
CA VAL A 77 0.42 -1.80 5.68
C VAL A 77 -0.96 -2.10 6.25
N VAL A 78 -1.62 -3.11 5.72
CA VAL A 78 -2.91 -3.58 6.21
C VAL A 78 -2.70 -4.96 6.82
N SER A 79 -3.07 -5.16 8.09
CA SER A 79 -2.72 -6.38 8.81
C SER A 79 -3.87 -6.90 9.66
N GLY A 80 -3.86 -8.20 9.94
CA GLY A 80 -4.82 -8.82 10.84
C GLY A 80 -4.54 -8.46 12.31
N ILE A 81 -5.50 -8.75 13.18
CA ILE A 81 -5.43 -8.41 14.61
C ILE A 81 -4.18 -9.02 15.27
N GLY A 82 -3.80 -10.24 14.90
CA GLY A 82 -2.64 -10.90 15.47
C GLY A 82 -1.28 -10.34 15.06
N ASP A 83 -1.27 -9.39 14.13
CA ASP A 83 -0.04 -8.87 13.54
C ASP A 83 0.39 -7.51 14.10
N ARG A 84 -0.21 -7.05 15.19
CA ARG A 84 0.05 -5.71 15.72
C ARG A 84 1.51 -5.44 16.00
N ASP A 85 2.17 -6.35 16.71
CA ASP A 85 3.60 -6.17 17.03
C ASP A 85 4.46 -6.17 15.78
N HIS A 86 4.08 -6.98 14.80
CA HIS A 86 4.76 -7.03 13.52
C HIS A 86 4.59 -5.71 12.76
N ALA A 87 3.37 -5.15 12.78
CA ALA A 87 3.08 -3.87 12.14
C ALA A 87 3.92 -2.74 12.72
N GLU A 88 4.12 -2.72 14.05
CA GLU A 88 4.99 -1.72 14.69
C GLU A 88 6.43 -1.83 14.19
N GLY A 89 6.93 -3.04 14.02
CA GLY A 89 8.25 -3.27 13.43
C GLY A 89 8.35 -2.72 12.02
N LEU A 90 7.29 -2.87 11.24
CA LEU A 90 7.24 -2.34 9.87
C LEU A 90 7.24 -0.82 9.83
N MET A 91 6.60 -0.16 10.79
CA MET A 91 6.66 1.29 10.92
C MET A 91 8.11 1.76 11.11
N ARG A 92 8.88 1.05 11.93
CA ARG A 92 10.32 1.34 12.11
C ARG A 92 11.13 1.11 10.84
N LEU A 93 10.69 0.18 10.00
CA LEU A 93 11.35 -0.10 8.72
C LEU A 93 10.93 0.85 7.61
N GLY A 94 10.08 1.82 7.92
CA GLY A 94 9.74 2.87 6.97
C GLY A 94 8.34 2.82 6.38
N ALA A 95 7.44 1.98 6.89
CA ALA A 95 6.04 2.05 6.48
C ALA A 95 5.46 3.41 6.87
N PHE A 96 4.60 3.94 6.02
CA PHE A 96 3.96 5.23 6.26
C PHE A 96 2.91 5.13 7.36
N ASP A 97 2.12 4.06 7.33
CA ASP A 97 1.03 3.83 8.28
C ASP A 97 0.69 2.35 8.31
N PHE A 98 -0.06 1.92 9.32
CA PHE A 98 -0.64 0.58 9.29
C PHE A 98 -2.10 0.63 9.72
N ILE A 99 -2.89 -0.29 9.19
CA ILE A 99 -4.33 -0.36 9.44
C ILE A 99 -4.65 -1.80 9.83
N LEU A 100 -5.34 -1.98 10.96
CA LEU A 100 -5.74 -3.30 11.42
C LEU A 100 -7.04 -3.75 10.77
N LYS A 101 -7.09 -5.01 10.36
CA LYS A 101 -8.32 -5.66 9.90
C LYS A 101 -9.11 -6.18 11.12
N PRO A 102 -10.42 -6.07 11.15
CA PRO A 102 -11.27 -5.41 10.14
C PRO A 102 -11.16 -3.89 10.24
N PHE A 103 -11.16 -3.24 9.10
CA PHE A 103 -10.98 -1.78 9.04
C PHE A 103 -12.26 -1.08 8.59
N SER A 104 -12.39 0.21 8.92
CA SER A 104 -13.42 1.05 8.33
C SER A 104 -12.88 1.64 7.03
N LEU A 105 -13.75 1.85 6.05
CA LEU A 105 -13.35 2.48 4.79
C LEU A 105 -12.87 3.90 5.03
N GLU A 106 -13.47 4.59 6.00
CA GLU A 106 -13.07 5.94 6.37
C GLU A 106 -11.61 5.98 6.85
N ALA A 107 -11.20 5.02 7.69
CA ALA A 107 -9.82 4.96 8.18
C ALA A 107 -8.83 4.78 7.03
N VAL A 108 -9.18 3.92 6.07
CA VAL A 108 -8.35 3.69 4.89
C VAL A 108 -8.27 4.94 4.03
N GLU A 109 -9.41 5.59 3.79
CA GLU A 109 -9.45 6.83 3.01
C GLU A 109 -8.59 7.92 3.62
N GLN A 110 -8.65 8.08 4.95
CA GLN A 110 -7.86 9.09 5.64
C GLN A 110 -6.36 8.79 5.54
N SER A 111 -5.97 7.54 5.70
CA SER A 111 -4.56 7.14 5.59
C SER A 111 -4.03 7.38 4.18
N VAL A 112 -4.79 7.00 3.17
CA VAL A 112 -4.42 7.21 1.77
C VAL A 112 -4.33 8.71 1.46
N ALA A 113 -5.27 9.52 1.96
CA ALA A 113 -5.24 10.96 1.75
C ALA A 113 -3.95 11.57 2.29
N ARG A 114 -3.52 11.16 3.49
CA ARG A 114 -2.25 11.65 4.07
C ARG A 114 -1.04 11.18 3.25
N ALA A 115 -1.08 9.94 2.78
CA ALA A 115 0.01 9.40 1.95
C ALA A 115 0.12 10.16 0.63
N LEU A 116 -1.00 10.47 0.00
CA LEU A 116 -1.01 11.22 -1.25
C LEU A 116 -0.54 12.66 -1.07
N GLU A 117 -0.85 13.27 0.07
CA GLU A 117 -0.32 14.59 0.41
C GLU A 117 1.21 14.57 0.52
N LYS A 118 1.74 13.57 1.21
CA LYS A 118 3.18 13.41 1.34
C LYS A 118 3.84 13.21 -0.02
N SER A 119 3.26 12.40 -0.87
CA SER A 119 3.77 12.14 -2.22
C SER A 119 3.80 13.42 -3.06
N ARG A 120 2.75 14.24 -2.99
CA ARG A 120 2.67 15.53 -3.69
C ARG A 120 3.72 16.52 -3.19
N ALA A 121 3.92 16.58 -1.89
CA ALA A 121 4.90 17.47 -1.30
C ALA A 121 6.32 17.16 -1.77
N ARG A 122 6.63 15.87 -1.99
CA ARG A 122 7.94 15.45 -2.47
C ARG A 122 8.09 15.59 -3.98
N ASN A 123 7.00 15.47 -4.73
CA ASN A 123 6.98 15.51 -6.19
C ASN A 123 5.86 16.43 -6.68
N PRO A 124 6.00 17.76 -6.51
CA PRO A 124 4.91 18.68 -6.83
C PRO A 124 4.49 18.70 -8.30
N ARG A 125 5.33 18.23 -9.21
CA ARG A 125 5.01 18.14 -10.64
C ARG A 125 4.22 16.87 -10.99
N ARG A 126 4.12 15.96 -10.05
CA ARG A 126 3.42 14.69 -10.23
C ARG A 126 1.95 14.88 -9.86
N ARG A 127 1.08 14.58 -10.79
CA ARG A 127 -0.36 14.78 -10.63
C ARG A 127 -1.13 13.51 -10.91
#